data_d50bbb66f257ff25686abb2d5e815214
#
_entry.id   d50bbb66f257ff25686abb2d5e815214
#
_cell.length_a   1.000
_cell.length_b   1.000
_cell.length_c   1.000
_cell.angle_alpha   90.00
_cell.angle_beta   90.00
_cell.angle_gamma   90.00
#
_symmetry.space_group_name_H-M   'P 1'
#
loop_
_entity.id
_entity.type
_entity.pdbx_description
1 polymer ?
#
loop_
_entity_poly.entity_id
_entity_poly.type
_entity_poly.pdbx_seq_one_letter_code
_entity_poly.pdbx_strand_id
1 'polypeptide(L)'
;PIEENIAKTKELVETCNKLGLSLEAEVGAIGGEEDGVVGRGECADPNECKQIADLGVDFLAAGIGNIHGVYPDNWEGLSFETLEAVNKAVGDMPLVLHGGTGIPDDMIKKAISLGVAKINVNTECQLVFADATRGYIEAGKDKQGKGFDPRKLLAPGFEAIKAKVKEKMELFGSIDKA
;
A
#
# COMPACT_ATOMS: atom_id res chain seq x y z
N PRO A 1 7.71 1.34 20.36
CA PRO A 1 8.86 0.46 20.74
C PRO A 1 8.57 -0.97 20.30
N ILE A 2 9.60 -1.73 19.90
CA ILE A 2 9.43 -3.08 19.36
C ILE A 2 8.81 -4.03 20.40
N GLU A 3 9.13 -3.87 21.67
CA GLU A 3 8.60 -4.71 22.75
C GLU A 3 7.08 -4.57 22.87
N GLU A 4 6.53 -3.38 22.67
CA GLU A 4 5.08 -3.14 22.67
C GLU A 4 4.44 -3.74 21.42
N ASN A 5 5.08 -3.59 20.26
CA ASN A 5 4.62 -4.20 19.01
C ASN A 5 4.56 -5.73 19.15
N ILE A 6 5.62 -6.36 19.65
CA ILE A 6 5.68 -7.81 19.91
C ILE A 6 4.52 -8.25 20.83
N ALA A 7 4.33 -7.55 21.95
CA ALA A 7 3.29 -7.90 22.93
C ALA A 7 1.88 -7.83 22.32
N LYS A 8 1.56 -6.74 21.61
CA LYS A 8 0.27 -6.57 20.95
C LYS A 8 0.06 -7.55 19.79
N THR A 9 1.07 -7.75 18.96
CA THR A 9 1.02 -8.68 17.83
C THR A 9 0.75 -10.09 18.31
N LYS A 10 1.39 -10.54 19.38
CA LYS A 10 1.14 -11.86 19.97
C LYS A 10 -0.31 -12.04 20.40
N GLU A 11 -0.90 -11.05 21.08
CA GLU A 11 -2.31 -11.08 21.50
C GLU A 11 -3.25 -11.12 20.28
N LEU A 12 -2.95 -10.32 19.25
CA LEU A 12 -3.74 -10.25 18.03
C LEU A 12 -3.66 -11.53 17.20
N VAL A 13 -2.49 -12.17 17.09
CA VAL A 13 -2.32 -13.47 16.44
C VAL A 13 -3.23 -14.51 17.09
N GLU A 14 -3.24 -14.62 18.44
CA GLU A 14 -4.11 -15.55 19.13
C GLU A 14 -5.60 -15.27 18.87
N THR A 15 -5.98 -14.01 18.80
CA THR A 15 -7.36 -13.59 18.55
C THR A 15 -7.79 -13.85 17.11
N CYS A 16 -6.96 -13.46 16.15
CA CYS A 16 -7.23 -13.66 14.73
C CYS A 16 -7.32 -15.14 14.37
N ASN A 17 -6.40 -15.96 14.90
CA ASN A 17 -6.42 -17.42 14.69
C ASN A 17 -7.72 -18.07 15.19
N LYS A 18 -8.23 -17.64 16.36
CA LYS A 18 -9.53 -18.14 16.88
C LYS A 18 -10.72 -17.78 16.01
N LEU A 19 -10.61 -16.67 15.29
CA LEU A 19 -11.67 -16.14 14.44
C LEU A 19 -11.51 -16.52 12.95
N GLY A 20 -10.43 -17.20 12.58
CA GLY A 20 -10.09 -17.53 11.20
C GLY A 20 -9.76 -16.29 10.37
N LEU A 21 -9.17 -15.27 10.97
CA LEU A 21 -8.75 -14.02 10.31
C LEU A 21 -7.24 -14.02 10.13
N SER A 22 -6.79 -13.43 9.03
CA SER A 22 -5.37 -13.14 8.78
C SER A 22 -4.95 -11.86 9.49
N LEU A 23 -3.70 -11.80 9.92
CA LEU A 23 -3.09 -10.64 10.56
C LEU A 23 -1.89 -10.14 9.76
N GLU A 24 -1.90 -8.85 9.44
CA GLU A 24 -0.76 -8.10 8.94
C GLU A 24 -0.15 -7.29 10.08
N ALA A 25 1.17 -7.36 10.24
CA ALA A 25 1.90 -6.51 11.17
C ALA A 25 2.90 -5.62 10.41
N GLU A 26 3.33 -4.54 11.05
CA GLU A 26 4.28 -3.57 10.49
C GLU A 26 5.50 -3.43 11.39
N VAL A 27 6.70 -3.33 10.78
CA VAL A 27 7.98 -3.00 11.43
C VAL A 27 8.65 -1.86 10.71
N GLY A 28 9.29 -0.96 11.47
CA GLY A 28 9.74 0.34 11.01
C GLY A 28 8.59 1.33 10.99
N ALA A 29 8.70 2.38 10.22
CA ALA A 29 7.64 3.37 10.05
C ALA A 29 7.52 3.80 8.60
N ILE A 30 6.30 3.78 8.08
CA ILE A 30 6.00 4.35 6.77
C ILE A 30 5.94 5.87 6.90
N GLY A 31 6.64 6.58 6.02
CA GLY A 31 6.63 8.04 6.00
C GLY A 31 5.31 8.61 5.43
N GLY A 32 5.19 9.96 5.47
CA GLY A 32 4.04 10.67 4.90
C GLY A 32 2.86 10.82 5.85
N GLU A 33 1.68 11.05 5.31
CA GLU A 33 0.45 11.29 6.07
C GLU A 33 -0.59 10.23 5.73
N GLU A 34 -1.11 9.56 6.76
CA GLU A 34 -2.25 8.65 6.67
C GLU A 34 -3.20 8.91 7.84
N ASP A 35 -4.49 9.10 7.54
CA ASP A 35 -5.57 9.36 8.53
C ASP A 35 -5.24 10.48 9.53
N GLY A 36 -4.52 11.53 9.07
CA GLY A 36 -4.11 12.67 9.89
C GLY A 36 -2.87 12.42 10.77
N VAL A 37 -2.23 11.27 10.65
CA VAL A 37 -0.96 10.97 11.31
C VAL A 37 0.19 11.19 10.33
N VAL A 38 1.15 12.04 10.71
CA VAL A 38 2.34 12.34 9.91
C VAL A 38 3.53 11.54 10.44
N GLY A 39 4.04 10.62 9.61
CA GLY A 39 5.22 9.82 9.89
C GLY A 39 6.47 10.35 9.18
N ARG A 40 7.64 10.19 9.80
CA ARG A 40 8.92 10.55 9.18
C ARG A 40 9.48 9.44 8.29
N GLY A 41 8.96 8.22 8.42
CA GLY A 41 9.51 7.04 7.81
C GLY A 41 10.79 6.57 8.50
N GLU A 42 10.87 5.26 8.73
CA GLU A 42 12.05 4.60 9.29
C GLU A 42 12.19 3.24 8.64
N CYS A 43 13.38 2.92 8.15
CA CYS A 43 13.65 1.59 7.61
C CYS A 43 13.55 0.53 8.72
N ALA A 44 12.93 -0.59 8.38
CA ALA A 44 12.76 -1.70 9.29
C ALA A 44 14.10 -2.38 9.64
N ASP A 45 14.27 -2.78 10.90
CA ASP A 45 15.37 -3.65 11.31
C ASP A 45 15.03 -5.11 10.97
N PRO A 46 15.86 -5.85 10.21
CA PRO A 46 15.58 -7.23 9.83
C PRO A 46 15.43 -8.18 11.01
N ASN A 47 16.09 -7.93 12.15
CA ASN A 47 15.96 -8.78 13.33
C ASN A 47 14.60 -8.53 14.02
N GLU A 48 14.13 -7.30 14.05
CA GLU A 48 12.79 -6.96 14.55
C GLU A 48 11.72 -7.58 13.64
N CYS A 49 11.90 -7.49 12.32
CA CYS A 49 11.03 -8.16 11.34
C CYS A 49 10.94 -9.66 11.61
N LYS A 50 12.07 -10.31 11.87
CA LYS A 50 12.07 -11.73 12.20
C LYS A 50 11.33 -12.03 13.50
N GLN A 51 11.51 -11.22 14.54
CA GLN A 51 10.81 -11.40 15.81
C GLN A 51 9.29 -11.34 15.63
N ILE A 52 8.79 -10.40 14.84
CA ILE A 52 7.36 -10.26 14.54
C ILE A 52 6.86 -11.42 13.66
N ALA A 53 7.61 -11.81 12.63
CA ALA A 53 7.26 -12.94 11.76
C ALA A 53 7.16 -14.26 12.54
N ASP A 54 8.08 -14.50 13.49
CA ASP A 54 8.11 -15.70 14.33
C ASP A 54 6.88 -15.80 15.29
N LEU A 55 6.11 -14.73 15.46
CA LEU A 55 4.85 -14.76 16.21
C LEU A 55 3.69 -15.42 15.44
N GLY A 56 3.84 -15.63 14.14
CA GLY A 56 2.84 -16.28 13.30
C GLY A 56 1.83 -15.31 12.66
N VAL A 57 2.26 -14.11 12.31
CA VAL A 57 1.50 -13.21 11.42
C VAL A 57 1.44 -13.78 10.01
N ASP A 58 0.43 -13.41 9.22
CA ASP A 58 0.24 -13.91 7.86
C ASP A 58 0.98 -13.07 6.82
N PHE A 59 1.17 -11.77 7.11
CA PHE A 59 1.85 -10.79 6.26
C PHE A 59 2.70 -9.85 7.10
N LEU A 60 3.78 -9.36 6.53
CA LEU A 60 4.66 -8.39 7.19
C LEU A 60 4.91 -7.16 6.31
N ALA A 61 4.46 -6.00 6.76
CA ALA A 61 4.84 -4.73 6.18
C ALA A 61 6.17 -4.27 6.79
N ALA A 62 7.09 -3.86 5.94
CA ALA A 62 8.39 -3.33 6.35
C ALA A 62 8.59 -1.92 5.81
N GLY A 63 8.99 -0.99 6.67
CA GLY A 63 9.47 0.32 6.26
C GLY A 63 10.75 0.16 5.43
N ILE A 64 10.73 0.60 4.18
CA ILE A 64 11.87 0.55 3.26
C ILE A 64 12.07 1.87 2.52
N GLY A 65 11.70 2.99 3.17
CA GLY A 65 11.73 4.33 2.58
C GLY A 65 10.47 4.69 1.80
N ASN A 66 9.45 3.87 1.86
CA ASN A 66 8.13 4.12 1.29
C ASN A 66 7.35 5.15 2.11
N ILE A 67 6.42 5.85 1.44
CA ILE A 67 5.69 7.00 1.99
C ILE A 67 4.21 6.87 1.63
N HIS A 68 3.32 7.15 2.59
CA HIS A 68 1.90 7.32 2.34
C HIS A 68 1.61 8.66 1.64
N GLY A 69 0.71 8.67 0.67
CA GLY A 69 0.32 9.87 -0.06
C GLY A 69 1.16 10.12 -1.32
N VAL A 70 1.43 11.39 -1.59
CA VAL A 70 2.22 11.83 -2.75
C VAL A 70 3.69 11.94 -2.37
N TYR A 71 4.55 11.28 -3.14
CA TYR A 71 5.98 11.31 -2.92
C TYR A 71 6.57 12.68 -3.25
N PRO A 72 7.47 13.24 -2.41
CA PRO A 72 8.13 14.50 -2.70
C PRO A 72 9.19 14.34 -3.80
N ASP A 73 9.49 15.44 -4.50
CA ASP A 73 10.46 15.44 -5.61
C ASP A 73 11.88 14.99 -5.21
N ASN A 74 12.23 15.15 -3.94
CA ASN A 74 13.52 14.75 -3.38
C ASN A 74 13.52 13.36 -2.73
N TRP A 75 12.52 12.52 -3.01
CA TRP A 75 12.50 11.16 -2.50
C TRP A 75 13.63 10.32 -3.10
N GLU A 76 14.39 9.66 -2.25
CA GLU A 76 15.60 8.92 -2.64
C GLU A 76 15.31 7.51 -3.22
N GLY A 77 14.06 7.07 -3.19
CA GLY A 77 13.66 5.73 -3.66
C GLY A 77 13.49 4.73 -2.52
N LEU A 78 13.14 3.49 -2.90
CA LEU A 78 13.03 2.38 -1.97
C LEU A 78 14.41 1.84 -1.59
N SER A 79 14.61 1.51 -0.31
CA SER A 79 15.80 0.80 0.17
C SER A 79 15.70 -0.69 -0.17
N PHE A 80 16.24 -1.08 -1.32
CA PHE A 80 16.29 -2.50 -1.71
C PHE A 80 17.26 -3.30 -0.84
N GLU A 81 18.28 -2.67 -0.28
CA GLU A 81 19.18 -3.29 0.68
C GLU A 81 18.42 -3.74 1.94
N THR A 82 17.58 -2.86 2.49
CA THR A 82 16.71 -3.21 3.62
C THR A 82 15.73 -4.31 3.23
N LEU A 83 15.09 -4.21 2.06
CA LEU A 83 14.13 -5.21 1.59
C LEU A 83 14.77 -6.60 1.46
N GLU A 84 15.94 -6.69 0.85
CA GLU A 84 16.69 -7.96 0.71
C GLU A 84 17.08 -8.55 2.07
N ALA A 85 17.53 -7.69 3.01
CA ALA A 85 17.90 -8.13 4.35
C ALA A 85 16.68 -8.63 5.14
N VAL A 86 15.54 -7.93 5.04
CA VAL A 86 14.27 -8.36 5.65
C VAL A 86 13.80 -9.67 5.04
N ASN A 87 13.72 -9.78 3.71
CA ASN A 87 13.31 -11.01 3.03
C ASN A 87 14.15 -12.22 3.46
N LYS A 88 15.47 -12.04 3.53
CA LYS A 88 16.37 -13.09 4.02
C LYS A 88 16.11 -13.48 5.47
N ALA A 89 15.77 -12.52 6.33
CA ALA A 89 15.53 -12.76 7.75
C ALA A 89 14.20 -13.48 8.01
N VAL A 90 13.15 -13.16 7.26
CA VAL A 90 11.79 -13.67 7.47
C VAL A 90 11.45 -14.91 6.62
N GLY A 91 12.30 -15.27 5.65
CA GLY A 91 12.12 -16.44 4.78
C GLY A 91 10.90 -16.32 3.87
N ASP A 92 10.01 -17.31 3.91
CA ASP A 92 8.83 -17.39 3.01
C ASP A 92 7.66 -16.48 3.43
N MET A 93 7.86 -15.58 4.41
CA MET A 93 6.84 -14.63 4.85
C MET A 93 6.47 -13.67 3.72
N PRO A 94 5.18 -13.55 3.33
CA PRO A 94 4.77 -12.58 2.33
C PRO A 94 5.00 -11.14 2.83
N LEU A 95 5.76 -10.35 2.07
CA LEU A 95 6.04 -8.96 2.40
C LEU A 95 5.00 -8.02 1.78
N VAL A 96 4.69 -6.95 2.51
CA VAL A 96 3.74 -5.92 2.11
C VAL A 96 4.46 -4.60 1.87
N LEU A 97 4.15 -3.95 0.75
CA LEU A 97 4.58 -2.59 0.44
C LEU A 97 3.41 -1.62 0.59
N HIS A 98 3.48 -0.77 1.60
CA HIS A 98 2.57 0.36 1.77
C HIS A 98 2.98 1.56 0.90
N GLY A 99 2.07 2.50 0.68
CA GLY A 99 2.37 3.73 -0.06
C GLY A 99 2.72 3.50 -1.53
N GLY A 100 2.08 2.56 -2.20
CA GLY A 100 2.38 2.19 -3.59
C GLY A 100 2.05 3.22 -4.67
N THR A 101 1.60 4.44 -4.28
CA THR A 101 1.25 5.51 -5.21
C THR A 101 2.50 6.23 -5.72
N GLY A 102 2.69 6.29 -7.05
CA GLY A 102 3.76 7.10 -7.66
C GLY A 102 5.16 6.53 -7.57
N ILE A 103 5.34 5.33 -7.04
CA ILE A 103 6.63 4.62 -7.13
C ILE A 103 6.88 4.22 -8.59
N PRO A 104 8.08 4.45 -9.15
CA PRO A 104 8.43 4.03 -10.50
C PRO A 104 8.20 2.53 -10.75
N ASP A 105 7.71 2.19 -11.94
CA ASP A 105 7.32 0.83 -12.31
C ASP A 105 8.45 -0.20 -12.19
N ASP A 106 9.67 0.21 -12.48
CA ASP A 106 10.86 -0.62 -12.36
C ASP A 106 11.20 -0.93 -10.89
N MET A 107 11.00 0.05 -9.99
CA MET A 107 11.14 -0.15 -8.54
C MET A 107 10.07 -1.10 -8.00
N ILE A 108 8.82 -0.96 -8.44
CA ILE A 108 7.73 -1.88 -8.09
C ILE A 108 8.06 -3.31 -8.52
N LYS A 109 8.47 -3.50 -9.79
CA LYS A 109 8.84 -4.83 -10.30
C LYS A 109 10.02 -5.42 -9.54
N LYS A 110 11.01 -4.60 -9.19
CA LYS A 110 12.16 -5.04 -8.39
C LYS A 110 11.71 -5.43 -6.97
N ALA A 111 10.85 -4.64 -6.31
CA ALA A 111 10.33 -4.98 -5.00
C ALA A 111 9.57 -6.32 -5.00
N ILE A 112 8.73 -6.55 -6.02
CA ILE A 112 8.03 -7.84 -6.20
C ILE A 112 9.03 -8.98 -6.35
N SER A 113 10.09 -8.82 -7.16
CA SER A 113 11.13 -9.84 -7.33
C SER A 113 11.92 -10.15 -6.06
N LEU A 114 11.85 -9.26 -5.06
CA LEU A 114 12.51 -9.36 -3.76
C LEU A 114 11.55 -9.76 -2.61
N GLY A 115 10.38 -10.32 -2.94
CA GLY A 115 9.47 -10.92 -1.95
C GLY A 115 8.24 -10.09 -1.59
N VAL A 116 8.04 -8.91 -2.17
CA VAL A 116 6.78 -8.17 -1.99
C VAL A 116 5.66 -8.91 -2.70
N ALA A 117 4.66 -9.35 -1.92
CA ALA A 117 3.51 -10.13 -2.37
C ALA A 117 2.20 -9.33 -2.35
N LYS A 118 2.13 -8.21 -1.62
CA LYS A 118 0.97 -7.33 -1.52
C LYS A 118 1.43 -5.87 -1.60
N ILE A 119 0.70 -5.05 -2.34
CA ILE A 119 0.99 -3.61 -2.49
C ILE A 119 -0.29 -2.82 -2.25
N ASN A 120 -0.25 -1.86 -1.32
CA ASN A 120 -1.38 -0.97 -1.04
C ASN A 120 -1.32 0.27 -1.95
N VAL A 121 -2.40 0.50 -2.71
CA VAL A 121 -2.57 1.67 -3.59
C VAL A 121 -3.89 2.34 -3.27
N ASN A 122 -3.86 3.56 -2.73
CA ASN A 122 -5.05 4.34 -2.40
C ASN A 122 -5.04 5.72 -3.06
N THR A 123 -4.05 6.56 -2.74
CA THR A 123 -3.99 7.96 -3.16
C THR A 123 -4.12 8.12 -4.67
N GLU A 124 -3.48 7.28 -5.46
CA GLU A 124 -3.56 7.32 -6.92
C GLU A 124 -4.99 7.07 -7.44
N CYS A 125 -5.73 6.16 -6.80
CA CYS A 125 -7.14 5.92 -7.11
C CYS A 125 -8.01 7.14 -6.78
N GLN A 126 -7.74 7.80 -5.65
CA GLN A 126 -8.45 9.03 -5.25
C GLN A 126 -8.16 10.18 -6.22
N LEU A 127 -6.91 10.35 -6.64
CA LEU A 127 -6.51 11.41 -7.57
C LEU A 127 -7.19 11.26 -8.93
N VAL A 128 -7.16 10.07 -9.54
CA VAL A 128 -7.81 9.86 -10.85
C VAL A 128 -9.33 10.02 -10.76
N PHE A 129 -9.95 9.65 -9.63
CA PHE A 129 -11.38 9.89 -9.41
C PHE A 129 -11.69 11.38 -9.35
N ALA A 130 -10.92 12.13 -8.56
CA ALA A 130 -11.10 13.57 -8.40
C ALA A 130 -10.93 14.30 -9.72
N ASP A 131 -9.89 13.97 -10.49
CA ASP A 131 -9.60 14.62 -11.77
C ASP A 131 -10.69 14.35 -12.83
N ALA A 132 -11.14 13.10 -12.94
CA ALA A 132 -12.20 12.75 -13.88
C ALA A 132 -13.54 13.42 -13.52
N THR A 133 -13.86 13.50 -12.22
CA THR A 133 -15.07 14.17 -11.73
C THR A 133 -14.97 15.69 -11.95
N ARG A 134 -13.82 16.30 -11.68
CA ARG A 134 -13.55 17.71 -11.95
C ARG A 134 -13.73 18.03 -13.44
N GLY A 135 -13.11 17.24 -14.32
CA GLY A 135 -13.25 17.41 -15.76
C GLY A 135 -14.70 17.33 -16.25
N TYR A 136 -15.53 16.48 -15.63
CA TYR A 136 -16.97 16.41 -15.92
C TYR A 136 -17.69 17.73 -15.57
N ILE A 137 -17.37 18.32 -14.42
CA ILE A 137 -17.94 19.58 -13.93
C ILE A 137 -17.44 20.77 -14.78
N GLU A 138 -16.13 20.85 -15.03
CA GLU A 138 -15.53 21.92 -15.84
C GLU A 138 -16.06 21.95 -17.27
N ALA A 139 -16.38 20.78 -17.82
CA ALA A 139 -17.05 20.67 -19.12
C ALA A 139 -18.54 21.07 -19.10
N GLY A 140 -19.08 21.48 -17.95
CA GLY A 140 -20.48 21.88 -17.77
C GLY A 140 -21.50 20.75 -17.97
N LYS A 141 -21.07 19.49 -17.92
CA LYS A 141 -21.93 18.32 -18.13
C LYS A 141 -22.94 18.12 -16.99
N ASP A 142 -22.61 18.56 -15.79
CA ASP A 142 -23.48 18.60 -14.62
C ASP A 142 -24.73 19.46 -14.83
N LYS A 143 -24.63 20.49 -15.67
CA LYS A 143 -25.71 21.45 -16.01
C LYS A 143 -26.58 20.99 -17.19
N GLN A 144 -26.23 19.93 -17.88
CA GLN A 144 -26.92 19.45 -19.08
C GLN A 144 -27.89 18.32 -18.74
N GLY A 145 -29.18 18.51 -19.03
CA GLY A 145 -30.22 17.50 -18.73
C GLY A 145 -30.22 17.11 -17.25
N LYS A 146 -30.01 15.83 -16.96
CA LYS A 146 -29.85 15.28 -15.59
C LYS A 146 -28.38 14.99 -15.24
N GLY A 147 -27.43 15.78 -15.73
CA GLY A 147 -26.00 15.59 -15.46
C GLY A 147 -25.61 15.75 -13.99
N PHE A 148 -26.43 16.45 -13.20
CA PHE A 148 -26.28 16.60 -11.75
C PHE A 148 -26.67 15.36 -10.94
N ASP A 149 -27.29 14.35 -11.55
CA ASP A 149 -27.60 13.06 -10.87
C ASP A 149 -26.27 12.43 -10.41
N PRO A 150 -26.13 12.09 -9.11
CA PRO A 150 -24.88 11.53 -8.56
C PRO A 150 -24.35 10.34 -9.36
N ARG A 151 -25.23 9.50 -9.88
CA ARG A 151 -24.85 8.34 -10.71
C ARG A 151 -24.14 8.76 -12.00
N LYS A 152 -24.49 9.92 -12.57
CA LYS A 152 -23.85 10.47 -13.78
C LYS A 152 -22.63 11.33 -13.42
N LEU A 153 -22.74 12.12 -12.35
CA LEU A 153 -21.69 13.00 -11.88
C LEU A 153 -20.43 12.20 -11.46
N LEU A 154 -20.62 11.08 -10.80
CA LEU A 154 -19.53 10.25 -10.27
C LEU A 154 -19.08 9.14 -11.23
N ALA A 155 -19.84 8.85 -12.30
CA ALA A 155 -19.50 7.79 -13.25
C ALA A 155 -18.10 7.95 -13.89
N PRO A 156 -17.65 9.15 -14.31
CA PRO A 156 -16.29 9.32 -14.83
C PRO A 156 -15.20 8.94 -13.83
N GLY A 157 -15.39 9.31 -12.56
CA GLY A 157 -14.47 8.94 -11.47
C GLY A 157 -14.40 7.43 -11.25
N PHE A 158 -15.56 6.75 -11.27
CA PHE A 158 -15.64 5.29 -11.18
C PHE A 158 -14.86 4.59 -12.31
N GLU A 159 -15.07 5.03 -13.57
CA GLU A 159 -14.36 4.44 -14.71
C GLU A 159 -12.84 4.74 -14.65
N ALA A 160 -12.45 5.90 -14.14
CA ALA A 160 -11.04 6.26 -13.95
C ALA A 160 -10.36 5.34 -12.90
N ILE A 161 -10.99 5.10 -11.75
CA ILE A 161 -10.47 4.13 -10.76
C ILE A 161 -10.37 2.73 -11.37
N LYS A 162 -11.41 2.28 -12.05
CA LYS A 162 -11.44 0.96 -12.69
C LYS A 162 -10.28 0.78 -13.70
N ALA A 163 -9.99 1.83 -14.50
CA ALA A 163 -8.86 1.82 -15.42
C ALA A 163 -7.53 1.76 -14.67
N LYS A 164 -7.38 2.56 -13.59
CA LYS A 164 -6.17 2.58 -12.76
C LYS A 164 -5.92 1.25 -12.07
N VAL A 165 -6.95 0.61 -11.51
CA VAL A 165 -6.83 -0.72 -10.89
C VAL A 165 -6.36 -1.75 -11.91
N LYS A 166 -6.90 -1.75 -13.13
CA LYS A 166 -6.42 -2.65 -14.20
C LYS A 166 -4.95 -2.44 -14.53
N GLU A 167 -4.52 -1.17 -14.67
CA GLU A 167 -3.10 -0.83 -14.89
C GLU A 167 -2.20 -1.39 -13.78
N LYS A 168 -2.62 -1.24 -12.52
CA LYS A 168 -1.87 -1.79 -11.38
C LYS A 168 -1.85 -3.32 -11.38
N MET A 169 -2.95 -3.98 -11.73
CA MET A 169 -2.99 -5.44 -11.87
C MET A 169 -1.99 -5.94 -12.94
N GLU A 170 -1.87 -5.23 -14.06
CA GLU A 170 -0.87 -5.52 -15.09
C GLU A 170 0.55 -5.32 -14.57
N LEU A 171 0.82 -4.16 -13.95
CA LEU A 171 2.13 -3.82 -13.39
C LEU A 171 2.60 -4.84 -12.35
N PHE A 172 1.69 -5.26 -11.46
CA PHE A 172 1.99 -6.21 -10.38
C PHE A 172 2.03 -7.67 -10.83
N GLY A 173 1.66 -7.94 -12.08
CA GLY A 173 1.64 -9.30 -12.62
C GLY A 173 0.56 -10.18 -11.99
N SER A 174 -0.54 -9.59 -11.48
CA SER A 174 -1.64 -10.28 -10.80
C SER A 174 -2.78 -10.73 -11.73
N ILE A 175 -2.69 -10.45 -13.04
CA ILE A 175 -3.70 -10.89 -14.02
C ILE A 175 -3.68 -12.41 -14.11
N ASP A 176 -4.87 -13.02 -14.11
CA ASP A 176 -5.10 -14.46 -14.19
C ASP A 176 -4.42 -15.27 -13.06
N LYS A 177 -4.29 -14.65 -11.86
CA LYS A 177 -3.71 -15.29 -10.68
C LYS A 177 -4.74 -15.63 -9.58
N ALA A 178 -6.01 -15.29 -9.80
CA ALA A 178 -7.11 -15.61 -8.88
C ALA A 178 -7.71 -16.99 -9.15
#